data_7da4b22b211462decf3e94afbd99ce67
#
_entry.id   7da4b22b211462decf3e94afbd99ce67
#
_cell.length_a   1.000
_cell.length_b   1.000
_cell.length_c   1.000
_cell.angle_alpha   90.00
_cell.angle_beta   90.00
_cell.angle_gamma   90.00
#
_symmetry.space_group_name_H-M   'P 1'
#
loop_
_entity.id
_entity.type
_entity.pdbx_description
1 polymer ?
#
loop_
_entity_poly.entity_id
_entity_poly.type
_entity_poly.pdbx_seq_one_letter_code
_entity_poly.pdbx_strand_id
1 'polypeptide(L)'
;MPSFPWQKLGCDLFDHQGAQYLLVVDYYSKYPILMKLNSTTSAAIINHLKSIYAEYGTPESLVTDNGPQYSSREFAAFCNHWGINHITSSPLYPKSNGFIERMVQTVKNLLKKSDAAGQDPYLALLSYRTTPIDRNLPSPAKVLSQRDYRTQLPCSGRLQRSRPWNVTKSNYSIDKTSRNSSMTGNPHVN
;
A
#
# COMPACT_ATOMS: atom_id res chain seq x y z
N MET A 1 15.29 0.63 9.62
CA MET A 1 14.06 -0.18 9.44
C MET A 1 12.88 0.71 9.77
N PRO A 2 11.75 0.61 9.08
CA PRO A 2 10.53 1.33 9.47
C PRO A 2 10.03 0.87 10.85
N SER A 3 9.35 1.77 11.55
CA SER A 3 8.83 1.53 12.92
C SER A 3 7.39 1.04 12.94
N PHE A 4 6.63 1.28 11.86
CA PHE A 4 5.24 0.90 11.70
C PHE A 4 4.90 0.56 10.25
N PRO A 5 3.76 -0.14 10.00
CA PRO A 5 3.32 -0.48 8.65
C PRO A 5 3.08 0.77 7.81
N TRP A 6 3.39 0.68 6.51
CA TRP A 6 3.15 1.71 5.51
C TRP A 6 4.02 2.97 5.62
N GLN A 7 4.96 3.01 6.57
CA GLN A 7 5.89 4.13 6.74
C GLN A 7 6.86 4.25 5.56
N LYS A 8 7.40 3.12 5.10
CA LYS A 8 8.38 3.06 4.02
C LYS A 8 8.01 2.00 3.01
N LEU A 9 7.88 2.42 1.76
CA LEU A 9 7.57 1.53 0.63
C LEU A 9 8.77 1.35 -0.28
N GLY A 10 8.86 0.18 -0.90
CA GLY A 10 9.71 -0.08 -2.06
C GLY A 10 8.84 -0.20 -3.30
N CYS A 11 9.31 0.34 -4.41
CA CYS A 11 8.62 0.28 -5.69
C CYS A 11 9.59 -0.12 -6.80
N ASP A 12 9.19 -1.06 -7.62
CA ASP A 12 10.01 -1.56 -8.73
C ASP A 12 9.13 -2.04 -9.88
N LEU A 13 9.71 -2.06 -11.09
CA LEU A 13 9.08 -2.57 -12.29
C LEU A 13 9.71 -3.90 -12.69
N PHE A 14 8.90 -4.81 -13.17
CA PHE A 14 9.41 -6.04 -13.73
C PHE A 14 8.55 -6.57 -14.87
N ASP A 15 9.18 -7.34 -15.76
CA ASP A 15 8.51 -8.09 -16.83
C ASP A 15 8.18 -9.51 -16.37
N HIS A 16 6.99 -9.98 -16.74
CA HIS A 16 6.60 -11.38 -16.62
C HIS A 16 5.69 -11.75 -17.80
N GLN A 17 6.10 -12.73 -18.60
CA GLN A 17 5.39 -13.22 -19.79
C GLN A 17 4.99 -12.09 -20.78
N GLY A 18 5.88 -11.15 -21.03
CA GLY A 18 5.64 -10.03 -21.95
C GLY A 18 4.71 -8.94 -21.40
N ALA A 19 4.25 -9.06 -20.15
CA ALA A 19 3.51 -8.02 -19.48
C ALA A 19 4.38 -7.31 -18.43
N GLN A 20 4.25 -6.00 -18.36
CA GLN A 20 4.93 -5.16 -17.36
C GLN A 20 4.10 -5.08 -16.07
N TYR A 21 4.78 -5.13 -14.96
CA TYR A 21 4.16 -5.04 -13.64
C TYR A 21 4.85 -4.00 -12.78
N LEU A 22 4.04 -3.26 -12.02
CA LEU A 22 4.49 -2.44 -10.90
C LEU A 22 4.31 -3.24 -9.61
N LEU A 23 5.40 -3.40 -8.87
CA LEU A 23 5.39 -3.97 -7.53
C LEU A 23 5.61 -2.86 -6.51
N VAL A 24 4.71 -2.72 -5.57
CA VAL A 24 4.86 -1.85 -4.39
C VAL A 24 4.86 -2.74 -3.15
N VAL A 25 5.84 -2.60 -2.27
CA VAL A 25 5.96 -3.44 -1.08
C VAL A 25 6.20 -2.59 0.15
N ASP A 26 5.45 -2.84 1.19
CA ASP A 26 5.73 -2.26 2.50
C ASP A 26 6.93 -2.93 3.17
N TYR A 27 7.92 -2.12 3.55
CA TYR A 27 9.14 -2.60 4.21
C TYR A 27 8.89 -3.21 5.59
N TYR A 28 7.85 -2.79 6.29
CA TYR A 28 7.53 -3.30 7.61
C TYR A 28 6.80 -4.64 7.54
N SER A 29 5.64 -4.68 6.90
CA SER A 29 4.77 -5.86 6.83
C SER A 29 5.19 -6.90 5.78
N LYS A 30 6.03 -6.51 4.80
CA LYS A 30 6.35 -7.30 3.60
C LYS A 30 5.15 -7.54 2.68
N TYR A 31 4.11 -6.73 2.81
CA TYR A 31 2.88 -6.84 2.02
C TYR A 31 3.12 -6.32 0.60
N PRO A 32 2.97 -7.17 -0.44
CA PRO A 32 3.15 -6.75 -1.83
C PRO A 32 1.82 -6.28 -2.41
N ILE A 33 1.86 -5.20 -3.19
CA ILE A 33 0.80 -4.80 -4.11
C ILE A 33 1.34 -4.94 -5.52
N LEU A 34 0.60 -5.63 -6.37
CA LEU A 34 0.98 -5.93 -7.74
C LEU A 34 -0.06 -5.33 -8.70
N MET A 35 0.41 -4.51 -9.63
CA MET A 35 -0.42 -3.89 -10.67
C MET A 35 0.14 -4.24 -12.05
N LYS A 36 -0.70 -4.79 -12.92
CA LYS A 36 -0.35 -4.98 -14.34
C LYS A 36 -0.40 -3.62 -15.03
N LEU A 37 0.63 -3.30 -15.81
CA LEU A 37 0.77 -2.02 -16.49
C LEU A 37 0.47 -2.14 -17.97
N ASN A 38 -0.21 -1.14 -18.50
CA ASN A 38 -0.33 -0.92 -19.95
C ASN A 38 0.74 0.04 -20.48
N SER A 39 1.41 0.79 -19.60
CA SER A 39 2.45 1.74 -19.91
C SER A 39 3.39 1.92 -18.72
N THR A 40 4.67 2.14 -18.98
CA THR A 40 5.72 2.38 -17.97
C THR A 40 6.14 3.86 -17.89
N THR A 41 5.36 4.77 -18.46
CA THR A 41 5.61 6.22 -18.35
C THR A 41 5.46 6.71 -16.91
N SER A 42 6.14 7.79 -16.58
CA SER A 42 6.01 8.43 -15.26
C SER A 42 4.54 8.71 -14.91
N ALA A 43 3.76 9.25 -15.84
CA ALA A 43 2.34 9.54 -15.64
C ALA A 43 1.52 8.29 -15.29
N ALA A 44 1.76 7.17 -15.98
CA ALA A 44 1.07 5.90 -15.71
C ALA A 44 1.44 5.37 -14.31
N ILE A 45 2.72 5.37 -13.96
CA ILE A 45 3.19 4.94 -12.63
C ILE A 45 2.60 5.82 -11.53
N ILE A 46 2.62 7.14 -11.69
CA ILE A 46 2.05 8.10 -10.75
C ILE A 46 0.56 7.81 -10.53
N ASN A 47 -0.21 7.53 -11.58
CA ASN A 47 -1.64 7.24 -11.46
C ASN A 47 -1.89 5.95 -10.67
N HIS A 48 -1.08 4.90 -10.88
CA HIS A 48 -1.17 3.68 -10.08
C HIS A 48 -0.80 3.93 -8.61
N LEU A 49 0.27 4.68 -8.35
CA LEU A 49 0.66 5.05 -6.98
C LEU A 49 -0.42 5.87 -6.28
N LYS A 50 -1.04 6.85 -6.97
CA LYS A 50 -2.17 7.63 -6.44
C LYS A 50 -3.34 6.73 -6.05
N SER A 51 -3.69 5.75 -6.88
CA SER A 51 -4.75 4.78 -6.57
C SER A 51 -4.42 3.97 -5.32
N ILE A 52 -3.19 3.48 -5.22
CA ILE A 52 -2.71 2.73 -4.04
C ILE A 52 -2.75 3.62 -2.78
N TYR A 53 -2.29 4.86 -2.87
CA TYR A 53 -2.25 5.77 -1.72
C TYR A 53 -3.65 6.26 -1.30
N ALA A 54 -4.60 6.32 -2.22
CA ALA A 54 -6.00 6.60 -1.89
C ALA A 54 -6.63 5.45 -1.07
N GLU A 55 -6.14 4.22 -1.23
CA GLU A 55 -6.65 3.04 -0.51
C GLU A 55 -5.94 2.82 0.84
N TYR A 56 -4.60 3.00 0.87
CA TYR A 56 -3.77 2.64 2.03
C TYR A 56 -3.18 3.83 2.78
N GLY A 57 -3.34 5.05 2.28
CA GLY A 57 -2.68 6.24 2.80
C GLY A 57 -1.35 6.55 2.12
N THR A 58 -0.81 7.72 2.42
CA THR A 58 0.47 8.21 1.87
C THR A 58 1.64 7.71 2.74
N PRO A 59 2.71 7.13 2.17
CA PRO A 59 3.88 6.75 2.94
C PRO A 59 4.75 7.97 3.28
N GLU A 60 5.57 7.86 4.31
CA GLU A 60 6.60 8.87 4.60
C GLU A 60 7.75 8.82 3.58
N SER A 61 8.10 7.61 3.12
CA SER A 61 9.20 7.44 2.16
C SER A 61 8.93 6.35 1.13
N LEU A 62 9.40 6.61 -0.09
CA LEU A 62 9.33 5.69 -1.22
C LEU A 62 10.74 5.43 -1.77
N VAL A 63 11.13 4.16 -1.82
CA VAL A 63 12.41 3.71 -2.39
C VAL A 63 12.16 3.14 -3.77
N THR A 64 12.89 3.62 -4.77
CA THR A 64 12.85 3.10 -6.15
C THR A 64 14.27 2.89 -6.68
N ASP A 65 14.40 2.25 -7.81
CA ASP A 65 15.60 2.37 -8.63
C ASP A 65 15.71 3.77 -9.26
N ASN A 66 16.77 3.99 -10.04
CA ASN A 66 16.99 5.24 -10.76
C ASN A 66 16.47 5.18 -12.22
N GLY A 67 15.42 4.40 -12.47
CA GLY A 67 14.81 4.31 -13.79
C GLY A 67 14.26 5.65 -14.30
N PRO A 68 14.15 5.85 -15.62
CA PRO A 68 13.72 7.13 -16.20
C PRO A 68 12.33 7.56 -15.74
N GLN A 69 11.45 6.61 -15.44
CA GLN A 69 10.11 6.86 -14.95
C GLN A 69 10.11 7.48 -13.54
N TYR A 70 11.11 7.18 -12.72
CA TYR A 70 11.25 7.68 -11.35
C TYR A 70 12.17 8.91 -11.24
N SER A 71 13.07 9.11 -12.20
CA SER A 71 13.99 10.25 -12.25
C SER A 71 13.41 11.48 -12.99
N SER A 72 12.17 11.40 -13.47
CA SER A 72 11.51 12.49 -14.19
C SER A 72 11.12 13.65 -13.27
N ARG A 73 11.04 14.86 -13.84
CA ARG A 73 10.54 16.06 -13.14
C ARG A 73 9.09 15.87 -12.66
N GLU A 74 8.27 15.17 -13.43
CA GLU A 74 6.88 14.89 -13.11
C GLU A 74 6.79 14.03 -11.85
N PHE A 75 7.63 12.98 -11.72
CA PHE A 75 7.67 12.11 -10.55
C PHE A 75 8.17 12.86 -9.31
N ALA A 76 9.20 13.69 -9.45
CA ALA A 76 9.67 14.53 -8.36
C ALA A 76 8.59 15.52 -7.87
N ALA A 77 7.88 16.18 -8.80
CA ALA A 77 6.77 17.06 -8.47
C ALA A 77 5.63 16.32 -7.76
N PHE A 78 5.30 15.09 -8.18
CA PHE A 78 4.34 14.24 -7.52
C PHE A 78 4.75 13.92 -6.08
N CYS A 79 5.98 13.46 -5.86
CA CYS A 79 6.47 13.14 -4.52
C CYS A 79 6.43 14.37 -3.59
N ASN A 80 6.87 15.53 -4.09
CA ASN A 80 6.83 16.78 -3.32
C ASN A 80 5.39 17.19 -2.97
N HIS A 81 4.47 17.10 -3.93
CA HIS A 81 3.07 17.47 -3.72
C HIS A 81 2.37 16.56 -2.69
N TRP A 82 2.76 15.28 -2.65
CA TRP A 82 2.19 14.29 -1.74
C TRP A 82 2.96 14.17 -0.41
N GLY A 83 4.00 14.97 -0.22
CA GLY A 83 4.82 14.97 1.00
C GLY A 83 5.64 13.69 1.19
N ILE A 84 6.04 13.04 0.10
CA ILE A 84 6.76 11.76 0.11
C ILE A 84 8.26 12.02 -0.04
N ASN A 85 9.06 11.49 0.88
CA ASN A 85 10.51 11.47 0.73
C ASN A 85 10.92 10.39 -0.26
N HIS A 86 11.23 10.78 -1.50
CA HIS A 86 11.68 9.87 -2.54
C HIS A 86 13.17 9.56 -2.39
N ILE A 87 13.51 8.28 -2.27
CA ILE A 87 14.87 7.77 -2.09
C ILE A 87 15.20 6.89 -3.29
N THR A 88 16.14 7.33 -4.13
CA THR A 88 16.65 6.49 -5.22
C THR A 88 17.79 5.63 -4.71
N SER A 89 17.74 4.32 -5.02
CA SER A 89 18.84 3.42 -4.74
C SER A 89 20.00 3.72 -5.69
N SER A 90 21.13 4.10 -5.11
CA SER A 90 22.37 4.29 -5.90
C SER A 90 22.97 2.94 -6.26
N PRO A 91 23.49 2.75 -7.49
CA PRO A 91 24.27 1.57 -7.87
C PRO A 91 25.48 1.31 -6.96
N LEU A 92 25.97 2.36 -6.27
CA LEU A 92 27.11 2.29 -5.34
C LEU A 92 26.75 1.73 -3.96
N TYR A 93 25.45 1.60 -3.63
CA TYR A 93 24.99 1.04 -2.36
C TYR A 93 23.92 -0.06 -2.58
N PRO A 94 24.33 -1.27 -3.02
CA PRO A 94 23.39 -2.36 -3.35
C PRO A 94 22.55 -2.83 -2.14
N LYS A 95 22.98 -2.57 -0.91
CA LYS A 95 22.20 -2.95 0.29
C LYS A 95 20.86 -2.25 0.43
N SER A 96 20.66 -1.08 -0.19
CA SER A 96 19.39 -0.35 -0.11
C SER A 96 18.30 -0.95 -1.00
N ASN A 97 18.68 -1.61 -2.09
CA ASN A 97 17.74 -2.21 -3.05
C ASN A 97 17.50 -3.72 -2.83
N GLY A 98 18.37 -4.40 -2.09
CA GLY A 98 18.31 -5.86 -1.92
C GLY A 98 17.02 -6.39 -1.29
N PHE A 99 16.22 -5.52 -0.67
CA PHE A 99 14.89 -5.90 -0.17
C PHE A 99 13.88 -5.98 -1.32
N ILE A 100 13.76 -4.92 -2.12
CA ILE A 100 12.76 -4.88 -3.21
C ILE A 100 13.11 -5.89 -4.30
N GLU A 101 14.41 -6.08 -4.61
CA GLU A 101 14.88 -7.11 -5.55
C GLU A 101 14.47 -8.52 -5.12
N ARG A 102 14.62 -8.86 -3.83
CA ARG A 102 14.15 -10.14 -3.28
C ARG A 102 12.64 -10.27 -3.37
N MET A 103 11.90 -9.19 -3.15
CA MET A 103 10.45 -9.21 -3.25
C MET A 103 9.98 -9.36 -4.70
N VAL A 104 10.65 -8.71 -5.66
CA VAL A 104 10.42 -8.93 -7.10
C VAL A 104 10.65 -10.41 -7.45
N GLN A 105 11.77 -11.01 -7.00
CA GLN A 105 12.04 -12.41 -7.26
C GLN A 105 11.01 -13.34 -6.61
N THR A 106 10.57 -13.03 -5.39
CA THR A 106 9.52 -13.78 -4.69
C THR A 106 8.22 -13.75 -5.49
N VAL A 107 7.78 -12.56 -5.91
CA VAL A 107 6.54 -12.40 -6.69
C VAL A 107 6.66 -13.06 -8.07
N LYS A 108 7.78 -12.89 -8.77
CA LYS A 108 8.05 -13.59 -10.05
C LYS A 108 7.96 -15.12 -9.92
N ASN A 109 8.54 -15.69 -8.87
CA ASN A 109 8.47 -17.12 -8.62
C ASN A 109 7.05 -17.59 -8.30
N LEU A 110 6.29 -16.77 -7.60
CA LEU A 110 4.88 -17.02 -7.29
C LEU A 110 4.05 -17.04 -8.60
N LEU A 111 4.20 -16.03 -9.45
CA LEU A 111 3.53 -15.97 -10.76
C LEU A 111 3.89 -17.18 -11.64
N LYS A 112 5.19 -17.49 -11.78
CA LYS A 112 5.66 -18.65 -12.54
C LYS A 112 5.03 -19.97 -12.07
N LYS A 113 4.93 -20.17 -10.75
CA LYS A 113 4.31 -21.38 -10.18
C LYS A 113 2.82 -21.44 -10.48
N SER A 114 2.12 -20.30 -10.39
CA SER A 114 0.70 -20.23 -10.72
C SER A 114 0.44 -20.55 -12.19
N ASP A 115 1.24 -19.97 -13.08
CA ASP A 115 1.15 -20.23 -14.53
C ASP A 115 1.39 -21.72 -14.84
N ALA A 116 2.46 -22.31 -14.29
CA ALA A 116 2.78 -23.72 -14.48
C ALA A 116 1.69 -24.66 -13.96
N ALA A 117 0.95 -24.25 -12.92
CA ALA A 117 -0.14 -25.02 -12.33
C ALA A 117 -1.51 -24.68 -12.95
N GLY A 118 -1.60 -23.75 -13.90
CA GLY A 118 -2.87 -23.25 -14.45
C GLY A 118 -3.75 -22.60 -13.39
N GLN A 119 -3.16 -22.02 -12.33
CA GLN A 119 -3.86 -21.42 -11.21
C GLN A 119 -3.95 -19.90 -11.36
N ASP A 120 -4.97 -19.31 -10.76
CA ASP A 120 -5.13 -17.87 -10.69
C ASP A 120 -3.98 -17.21 -9.89
N PRO A 121 -3.17 -16.33 -10.49
CA PRO A 121 -2.06 -15.66 -9.82
C PRO A 121 -2.52 -14.76 -8.66
N TYR A 122 -3.74 -14.27 -8.67
CA TYR A 122 -4.31 -13.48 -7.56
C TYR A 122 -4.59 -14.33 -6.33
N LEU A 123 -4.96 -15.60 -6.50
CA LEU A 123 -5.08 -16.54 -5.39
C LEU A 123 -3.72 -16.86 -4.77
N ALA A 124 -2.69 -17.02 -5.58
CA ALA A 124 -1.34 -17.22 -5.08
C ALA A 124 -0.82 -15.98 -4.34
N LEU A 125 -1.10 -14.78 -4.85
CA LEU A 125 -0.76 -13.53 -4.18
C LEU A 125 -1.53 -13.38 -2.84
N LEU A 126 -2.82 -13.73 -2.82
CA LEU A 126 -3.61 -13.76 -1.58
C LEU A 126 -3.03 -14.75 -0.57
N SER A 127 -2.65 -15.94 -1.02
CA SER A 127 -1.99 -16.94 -0.17
C SER A 127 -0.69 -16.41 0.44
N TYR A 128 0.17 -15.76 -0.35
CA TYR A 128 1.38 -15.11 0.18
C TYR A 128 1.06 -14.07 1.25
N ARG A 129 0.09 -13.19 0.98
CA ARG A 129 -0.31 -12.12 1.91
C ARG A 129 -0.85 -12.66 3.23
N THR A 130 -1.46 -13.84 3.22
CA THR A 130 -2.13 -14.43 4.39
C THR A 130 -1.33 -15.50 5.10
N THR A 131 -0.18 -15.90 4.56
CA THR A 131 0.71 -16.91 5.16
C THR A 131 1.83 -16.21 5.95
N PRO A 132 2.07 -16.58 7.22
CA PRO A 132 3.23 -16.09 7.96
C PRO A 132 4.54 -16.39 7.22
N ILE A 133 5.40 -15.38 7.08
CA ILE A 133 6.72 -15.52 6.44
C ILE A 133 7.70 -16.18 7.41
N ASP A 134 7.52 -15.94 8.69
CA ASP A 134 8.30 -16.51 9.78
C ASP A 134 7.36 -17.11 10.84
N ARG A 135 7.83 -18.14 11.57
CA ARG A 135 7.03 -18.81 12.60
C ARG A 135 6.62 -17.89 13.76
N ASN A 136 7.38 -16.83 13.98
CA ASN A 136 7.18 -15.90 15.09
C ASN A 136 6.48 -14.60 14.66
N LEU A 137 6.18 -14.43 13.38
CA LEU A 137 5.58 -13.21 12.85
C LEU A 137 4.19 -13.51 12.27
N PRO A 138 3.22 -12.61 12.45
CA PRO A 138 1.95 -12.71 11.74
C PRO A 138 2.14 -12.61 10.23
N SER A 139 1.10 -12.98 9.48
CA SER A 139 1.11 -12.83 8.01
C SER A 139 1.22 -11.35 7.58
N PRO A 140 1.73 -11.06 6.37
CA PRO A 140 1.83 -9.68 5.85
C PRO A 140 0.53 -8.90 5.95
N ALA A 141 -0.60 -9.52 5.61
CA ALA A 141 -1.91 -8.90 5.71
C ALA A 141 -2.28 -8.54 7.15
N LYS A 142 -1.97 -9.43 8.10
CA LYS A 142 -2.24 -9.22 9.52
C LYS A 142 -1.39 -8.08 10.08
N VAL A 143 -0.12 -8.01 9.69
CA VAL A 143 0.80 -6.93 10.11
C VAL A 143 0.34 -5.60 9.54
N LEU A 144 -0.05 -5.55 8.24
CA LEU A 144 -0.44 -4.30 7.58
C LEU A 144 -1.78 -3.76 8.08
N SER A 145 -2.82 -4.60 8.08
CA SER A 145 -4.23 -4.18 8.27
C SER A 145 -4.84 -4.57 9.61
N GLN A 146 -4.10 -5.33 10.42
CA GLN A 146 -4.57 -5.95 11.67
C GLN A 146 -5.81 -6.86 11.48
N ARG A 147 -6.11 -7.23 10.23
CA ARG A 147 -7.22 -8.10 9.85
C ARG A 147 -6.72 -9.45 9.39
N ASP A 148 -7.46 -10.50 9.68
CA ASP A 148 -7.30 -11.80 9.04
C ASP A 148 -8.15 -11.81 7.76
N TYR A 149 -7.51 -12.03 6.61
CA TYR A 149 -8.21 -12.11 5.34
C TYR A 149 -8.78 -13.52 5.16
N ARG A 150 -10.03 -13.58 4.70
CA ARG A 150 -10.62 -14.86 4.32
C ARG A 150 -9.95 -15.38 3.05
N THR A 151 -9.58 -16.65 3.08
CA THR A 151 -9.04 -17.40 1.92
C THR A 151 -9.98 -18.53 1.55
N GLN A 152 -9.67 -19.27 0.50
CA GLN A 152 -10.39 -20.49 0.13
C GLN A 152 -10.07 -21.68 1.06
N LEU A 153 -8.98 -21.56 1.84
CA LEU A 153 -8.62 -22.61 2.79
C LEU A 153 -9.59 -22.60 3.97
N PRO A 154 -9.99 -23.79 4.47
CA PRO A 154 -10.78 -23.89 5.70
C PRO A 154 -10.02 -23.26 6.85
N CYS A 155 -10.61 -22.26 7.49
CA CYS A 155 -10.07 -21.69 8.71
C CYS A 155 -11.06 -21.89 9.86
N SER A 156 -10.54 -22.10 11.07
CA SER A 156 -11.40 -22.18 12.24
C SER A 156 -12.14 -20.84 12.40
N GLY A 157 -13.45 -20.88 12.62
CA GLY A 157 -14.30 -19.68 12.70
C GLY A 157 -13.88 -18.65 13.77
N ARG A 158 -12.91 -18.98 14.63
CA ARG A 158 -12.28 -18.04 15.56
C ARG A 158 -11.32 -17.06 14.91
N LEU A 159 -10.69 -17.42 13.78
CA LEU A 159 -9.70 -16.59 13.09
C LEU A 159 -10.34 -15.47 12.23
N GLN A 160 -11.62 -15.63 11.86
CA GLN A 160 -12.31 -14.65 10.99
C GLN A 160 -12.99 -13.51 11.77
N ARG A 161 -13.06 -13.60 13.09
CA ARG A 161 -13.62 -12.52 13.90
C ARG A 161 -12.54 -11.44 14.09
N SER A 162 -12.60 -10.37 13.30
CA SER A 162 -12.01 -9.10 13.71
C SER A 162 -12.50 -8.82 15.13
N ARG A 163 -11.59 -8.46 16.04
CA ARG A 163 -12.04 -7.91 17.34
C ARG A 163 -13.00 -6.77 16.99
N PRO A 164 -14.24 -6.75 17.53
CA PRO A 164 -15.12 -5.63 17.30
C PRO A 164 -14.34 -4.38 17.72
N TRP A 165 -14.39 -3.35 16.87
CA TRP A 165 -13.88 -2.03 17.23
C TRP A 165 -14.59 -1.65 18.54
N ASN A 166 -13.89 -1.76 19.66
CA ASN A 166 -14.36 -1.16 20.91
C ASN A 166 -14.34 0.34 20.70
N VAL A 167 -15.47 0.87 20.27
CA VAL A 167 -15.77 2.29 20.44
C VAL A 167 -15.87 2.48 21.96
N THR A 168 -14.73 2.64 22.63
CA THR A 168 -14.71 3.40 23.86
C THR A 168 -15.34 4.71 23.47
N LYS A 169 -16.50 5.02 24.06
CA LYS A 169 -17.21 6.29 23.93
C LYS A 169 -16.25 7.40 24.37
N SER A 170 -15.30 7.74 23.54
CA SER A 170 -14.52 8.95 23.62
C SER A 170 -15.48 10.04 23.19
N ASN A 171 -15.85 10.86 24.14
CA ASN A 171 -16.76 11.99 24.08
C ASN A 171 -16.61 12.85 22.82
N TYR A 172 -17.25 12.43 21.72
CA TYR A 172 -17.67 13.35 20.69
C TYR A 172 -19.02 13.93 21.12
N SER A 173 -19.01 14.78 22.15
CA SER A 173 -20.06 15.76 22.36
C SER A 173 -19.92 16.78 21.22
N ILE A 174 -20.68 16.57 20.17
CA ILE A 174 -20.95 17.61 19.19
C ILE A 174 -21.73 18.67 19.95
N ASP A 175 -21.05 19.76 20.29
CA ASP A 175 -21.65 20.93 20.85
C ASP A 175 -22.68 21.51 19.85
N LYS A 176 -23.97 21.25 20.13
CA LYS A 176 -25.10 21.70 19.32
C LYS A 176 -25.50 23.14 19.62
N THR A 177 -24.68 23.93 20.35
CA THR A 177 -25.04 25.24 20.86
C THR A 177 -24.64 26.44 20.01
N SER A 178 -24.20 26.29 18.77
CA SER A 178 -23.83 27.44 17.93
C SER A 178 -24.69 27.66 16.66
N ARG A 179 -25.98 27.23 16.69
CA ARG A 179 -26.92 27.59 15.63
C ARG A 179 -28.23 28.14 16.17
N ASN A 180 -28.20 29.18 16.96
CA ASN A 180 -29.39 30.01 17.22
C ASN A 180 -28.98 31.34 17.82
N SER A 181 -28.38 32.21 17.03
CA SER A 181 -28.36 33.64 17.34
C SER A 181 -27.98 34.45 16.09
N SER A 182 -28.91 34.62 15.18
CA SER A 182 -28.99 35.80 14.31
C SER A 182 -30.17 35.67 13.34
N MET A 183 -31.41 35.72 13.89
CA MET A 183 -32.61 36.13 13.15
C MET A 183 -33.62 36.68 14.13
N THR A 184 -33.41 37.91 14.51
CA THR A 184 -34.47 38.84 14.94
C THR A 184 -33.96 40.18 14.47
N GLY A 185 -34.43 40.68 13.43
CA GLY A 185 -35.58 41.47 13.18
C GLY A 185 -35.41 42.89 13.66
N ASN A 186 -35.40 43.82 12.77
CA ASN A 186 -36.17 45.01 13.03
C ASN A 186 -36.57 45.69 11.71
N PRO A 187 -37.84 45.83 11.41
CA PRO A 187 -38.32 46.83 10.47
C PRO A 187 -38.79 48.06 11.29
N HIS A 188 -38.39 49.23 10.92
CA HIS A 188 -39.11 50.52 11.02
C HIS A 188 -38.13 51.68 10.78
N VAL A 189 -38.51 52.44 9.89
CA VAL A 189 -39.22 53.67 9.75
C VAL A 189 -38.31 54.81 9.26
N ASN A 190 -38.69 55.36 8.24
CA ASN A 190 -38.93 56.62 7.57
C ASN A 190 -38.17 56.80 6.26
#